data_c2e35df87c310c9eb89345dd8aa972fb
#
_entry.id   c2e35df87c310c9eb89345dd8aa972fb
#
_cell.length_a   1.000
_cell.length_b   1.000
_cell.length_c   1.000
_cell.angle_alpha   90.00
_cell.angle_beta   90.00
_cell.angle_gamma   90.00
#
_symmetry.space_group_name_H-M   'P 1'
#
loop_
_entity.id
_entity.type
_entity.pdbx_description
1 polymer ?
#
loop_
_entity_poly.entity_id
_entity_poly.type
_entity_poly.pdbx_seq_one_letter_code
_entity_poly.pdbx_strand_id
1 'polypeptide(L)'
;MADSNFIDYVKIYCASGHGGPGSVHLHRAKYVPKGGPDGGDGGRGGHIILKANPQFWTLIHLKYKKFIKAENGEHGGAAFCKGKQGKDITLDVPVGTVVKDGETGEVLFDMMEPDEERILCKGGRGGLGNNNFKSATQQTPRYAQPGEDGQEGWFILELKVLADVGLVGFPNAGKSTLLAAITSAKPKIANYAFTTLEPNLGIVRYRDDKSFVMADIPGIIEGAHEGKGIGLRFLRHIERNSVLLFMVSAEEENIQKGYEILLNELEMFNPELLDKERVLAVTKCDLIDAKAEKKIKKTLPADIPTVFISSVSGENLNELKDELWKALNAEV
;
A
#
# COMPACT_ATOMS: atom_id res chain seq x y z
N MET A 1 7.81 16.72 -20.89
CA MET A 1 7.67 16.49 -19.43
C MET A 1 7.55 14.99 -19.24
N ALA A 2 8.53 14.32 -18.63
CA ALA A 2 8.47 12.88 -18.44
C ALA A 2 7.45 12.62 -17.33
N ASP A 3 6.31 12.01 -17.68
CA ASP A 3 5.31 11.57 -16.70
C ASP A 3 5.99 10.67 -15.67
N SER A 4 5.91 11.07 -14.41
CA SER A 4 6.38 10.28 -13.27
C SER A 4 5.59 8.97 -13.26
N ASN A 5 6.26 7.82 -13.42
CA ASN A 5 5.63 6.49 -13.33
C ASN A 5 5.23 6.10 -11.88
N PHE A 6 5.48 6.96 -10.91
CA PHE A 6 5.09 6.76 -9.52
C PHE A 6 3.89 7.64 -9.21
N ILE A 7 2.81 7.02 -8.75
CA ILE A 7 1.56 7.67 -8.37
C ILE A 7 1.15 7.12 -7.03
N ASP A 8 1.09 8.00 -6.05
CA ASP A 8 0.75 7.78 -4.65
C ASP A 8 -0.68 8.21 -4.30
N TYR A 9 -1.33 8.93 -5.21
CA TYR A 9 -2.67 9.47 -5.03
C TYR A 9 -3.51 9.25 -6.28
N VAL A 10 -4.68 8.63 -6.13
CA VAL A 10 -5.66 8.46 -7.20
C VAL A 10 -7.06 8.68 -6.65
N LYS A 11 -7.86 9.47 -7.36
CA LYS A 11 -9.30 9.61 -7.12
C LYS A 11 -10.06 8.79 -8.16
N ILE A 12 -10.84 7.81 -7.72
CA ILE A 12 -11.63 6.89 -8.54
C ILE A 12 -13.10 6.95 -8.18
N TYR A 13 -13.94 6.75 -9.16
CA TYR A 13 -15.37 6.55 -8.96
C TYR A 13 -15.68 5.06 -9.04
N CYS A 14 -16.28 4.52 -7.99
CA CYS A 14 -16.66 3.13 -7.89
C CYS A 14 -18.17 3.00 -7.79
N ALA A 15 -18.77 2.15 -8.61
CA ALA A 15 -20.18 1.78 -8.54
C ALA A 15 -20.31 0.27 -8.51
N SER A 16 -20.81 -0.28 -7.42
CA SER A 16 -21.14 -1.71 -7.32
C SER A 16 -22.40 -2.04 -8.13
N GLY A 17 -22.63 -3.32 -8.37
CA GLY A 17 -23.80 -3.77 -9.10
C GLY A 17 -25.08 -3.64 -8.27
N HIS A 18 -26.19 -3.31 -8.91
CA HIS A 18 -27.53 -3.39 -8.31
C HIS A 18 -27.96 -4.84 -8.23
N GLY A 19 -28.77 -5.21 -7.24
CA GLY A 19 -29.43 -6.50 -7.15
C GLY A 19 -30.50 -6.66 -8.23
N GLY A 20 -30.59 -7.85 -8.80
CA GLY A 20 -31.67 -8.17 -9.73
C GLY A 20 -33.01 -8.28 -8.99
N PRO A 21 -34.15 -7.93 -9.60
CA PRO A 21 -35.46 -8.11 -8.99
C PRO A 21 -35.86 -9.60 -8.95
N GLY A 22 -36.68 -9.97 -7.97
CA GLY A 22 -37.30 -11.26 -7.90
C GLY A 22 -38.36 -11.47 -8.99
N SER A 23 -38.69 -12.72 -9.30
CA SER A 23 -39.68 -13.07 -10.31
C SER A 23 -41.08 -13.21 -9.70
N VAL A 24 -42.08 -12.77 -10.44
CA VAL A 24 -43.51 -12.96 -10.13
C VAL A 24 -44.14 -14.12 -10.91
N HIS A 25 -43.31 -15.02 -11.46
CA HIS A 25 -43.76 -16.11 -12.29
C HIS A 25 -44.69 -17.07 -11.53
N LEU A 26 -45.75 -17.52 -12.22
CA LEU A 26 -46.69 -18.51 -11.73
C LEU A 26 -46.56 -19.75 -12.62
N HIS A 27 -46.40 -20.90 -12.01
CA HIS A 27 -46.26 -22.17 -12.72
C HIS A 27 -47.47 -22.43 -13.60
N ARG A 28 -47.25 -22.74 -14.87
CA ARG A 28 -48.30 -23.15 -15.84
C ARG A 28 -47.84 -24.39 -16.57
N ALA A 29 -48.62 -25.46 -16.45
CA ALA A 29 -48.36 -26.69 -17.16
C ALA A 29 -49.67 -27.26 -17.69
N LYS A 30 -49.57 -28.15 -18.70
CA LYS A 30 -50.72 -28.91 -19.23
C LYS A 30 -51.34 -29.70 -18.10
N TYR A 31 -52.66 -29.57 -17.91
CA TYR A 31 -53.45 -30.19 -16.83
C TYR A 31 -53.21 -29.62 -15.42
N VAL A 32 -52.49 -28.52 -15.26
CA VAL A 32 -52.30 -27.79 -13.98
C VAL A 32 -52.80 -26.35 -14.13
N PRO A 33 -54.14 -26.12 -14.10
CA PRO A 33 -54.71 -24.78 -14.39
C PRO A 33 -54.48 -23.79 -13.27
N LYS A 34 -54.19 -24.24 -12.03
CA LYS A 34 -53.92 -23.42 -10.86
C LYS A 34 -52.53 -23.71 -10.32
N GLY A 35 -51.48 -23.42 -11.11
CA GLY A 35 -50.11 -23.53 -10.66
C GLY A 35 -49.80 -22.46 -9.58
N GLY A 36 -48.98 -22.86 -8.59
CA GLY A 36 -48.54 -21.96 -7.53
C GLY A 36 -47.45 -20.97 -7.97
N PRO A 37 -46.99 -20.07 -7.08
CA PRO A 37 -45.87 -19.21 -7.34
C PRO A 37 -44.59 -20.05 -7.45
N ASP A 38 -43.84 -19.85 -8.53
CA ASP A 38 -42.57 -20.51 -8.81
C ASP A 38 -41.49 -19.54 -9.28
N GLY A 39 -41.70 -18.25 -9.01
CA GLY A 39 -40.68 -17.21 -9.29
C GLY A 39 -39.47 -17.35 -8.40
N GLY A 40 -38.29 -17.36 -9.01
CA GLY A 40 -37.01 -17.39 -8.33
C GLY A 40 -36.57 -15.99 -7.84
N ASP A 41 -35.58 -15.99 -6.96
CA ASP A 41 -34.97 -14.77 -6.44
C ASP A 41 -34.08 -14.11 -7.50
N GLY A 42 -33.90 -12.79 -7.44
CA GLY A 42 -32.90 -12.08 -8.22
C GLY A 42 -31.48 -12.37 -7.76
N GLY A 43 -30.52 -12.18 -8.64
CA GLY A 43 -29.11 -12.30 -8.34
C GLY A 43 -28.59 -11.08 -7.55
N ARG A 44 -27.56 -11.28 -6.74
CA ARG A 44 -26.82 -10.21 -6.06
C ARG A 44 -26.01 -9.41 -7.09
N GLY A 45 -25.90 -8.10 -6.94
CA GLY A 45 -24.96 -7.26 -7.67
C GLY A 45 -23.52 -7.56 -7.28
N GLY A 46 -22.58 -7.35 -8.18
CA GLY A 46 -21.14 -7.52 -7.93
C GLY A 46 -20.60 -6.50 -6.93
N HIS A 47 -19.67 -6.94 -6.10
CA HIS A 47 -18.91 -6.07 -5.19
C HIS A 47 -17.71 -5.45 -5.91
N ILE A 48 -17.21 -4.34 -5.36
CA ILE A 48 -15.87 -3.84 -5.66
C ILE A 48 -15.01 -4.10 -4.42
N ILE A 49 -13.95 -4.87 -4.60
CA ILE A 49 -13.06 -5.36 -3.54
C ILE A 49 -11.68 -4.77 -3.79
N LEU A 50 -11.06 -4.21 -2.76
CA LEU A 50 -9.64 -3.88 -2.77
C LEU A 50 -8.85 -5.07 -2.23
N LYS A 51 -7.73 -5.38 -2.90
CA LYS A 51 -6.79 -6.41 -2.47
C LYS A 51 -5.40 -5.79 -2.33
N ALA A 52 -4.80 -5.92 -1.14
CA ALA A 52 -3.43 -5.48 -0.88
C ALA A 52 -2.45 -6.47 -1.54
N ASN A 53 -1.74 -6.01 -2.56
CA ASN A 53 -0.79 -6.84 -3.30
C ASN A 53 0.64 -6.33 -3.08
N PRO A 54 1.52 -7.10 -2.41
CA PRO A 54 2.90 -6.69 -2.12
C PRO A 54 3.78 -6.51 -3.36
N GLN A 55 3.35 -6.98 -4.54
CA GLN A 55 4.08 -6.78 -5.79
C GLN A 55 3.83 -5.40 -6.41
N PHE A 56 2.79 -4.70 -5.95
CA PHE A 56 2.49 -3.34 -6.39
C PHE A 56 3.09 -2.33 -5.42
N TRP A 57 3.68 -1.26 -5.93
CA TRP A 57 4.36 -0.17 -5.22
C TRP A 57 3.87 1.21 -5.63
N THR A 58 2.89 1.27 -6.56
CA THR A 58 2.33 2.49 -7.08
C THR A 58 0.89 2.25 -7.51
N LEU A 59 0.09 3.31 -7.48
CA LEU A 59 -1.30 3.30 -7.94
C LEU A 59 -1.45 3.64 -9.45
N ILE A 60 -0.35 3.59 -10.23
CA ILE A 60 -0.33 4.03 -11.63
C ILE A 60 -1.36 3.32 -12.50
N HIS A 61 -1.61 2.03 -12.27
CA HIS A 61 -2.57 1.24 -13.02
C HIS A 61 -4.02 1.71 -12.83
N LEU A 62 -4.31 2.40 -11.71
CA LEU A 62 -5.62 2.98 -11.42
C LEU A 62 -5.77 4.42 -11.94
N LYS A 63 -4.66 5.12 -12.27
CA LYS A 63 -4.70 6.49 -12.84
C LYS A 63 -5.59 6.59 -14.06
N TYR A 64 -5.56 5.57 -14.91
CA TYR A 64 -6.28 5.53 -16.18
C TYR A 64 -7.65 4.85 -16.07
N LYS A 65 -7.96 4.19 -14.95
CA LYS A 65 -9.25 3.54 -14.68
C LYS A 65 -10.05 4.35 -13.65
N LYS A 66 -10.44 5.57 -14.02
CA LYS A 66 -11.15 6.47 -13.10
C LYS A 66 -12.58 6.03 -12.76
N PHE A 67 -13.21 5.23 -13.62
CA PHE A 67 -14.58 4.76 -13.44
C PHE A 67 -14.59 3.25 -13.42
N ILE A 68 -15.05 2.67 -12.31
CA ILE A 68 -15.09 1.22 -12.09
C ILE A 68 -16.53 0.87 -11.75
N LYS A 69 -17.12 -0.01 -12.57
CA LYS A 69 -18.50 -0.44 -12.39
C LYS A 69 -18.58 -1.95 -12.40
N ALA A 70 -19.12 -2.55 -11.34
CA ALA A 70 -19.38 -3.97 -11.24
C ALA A 70 -20.69 -4.35 -11.95
N GLU A 71 -20.84 -5.65 -12.26
CA GLU A 71 -22.01 -6.18 -12.94
C GLU A 71 -23.24 -6.18 -12.01
N ASN A 72 -24.42 -5.87 -12.58
CA ASN A 72 -25.67 -6.02 -11.86
C ASN A 72 -26.05 -7.49 -11.72
N GLY A 73 -26.84 -7.83 -10.71
CA GLY A 73 -27.49 -9.11 -10.60
C GLY A 73 -28.60 -9.29 -11.65
N GLU A 74 -28.77 -10.49 -12.15
CA GLU A 74 -29.82 -10.81 -13.10
C GLU A 74 -31.17 -10.99 -12.41
N HIS A 75 -32.23 -10.76 -13.15
CA HIS A 75 -33.61 -11.00 -12.72
C HIS A 75 -33.85 -12.50 -12.38
N GLY A 76 -34.64 -12.78 -11.36
CA GLY A 76 -35.10 -14.11 -11.03
C GLY A 76 -35.92 -14.74 -12.18
N GLY A 77 -35.71 -16.03 -12.43
CA GLY A 77 -36.39 -16.76 -13.48
C GLY A 77 -37.67 -17.47 -13.00
N ALA A 78 -38.26 -18.23 -13.91
CA ALA A 78 -39.33 -19.18 -13.63
C ALA A 78 -38.78 -20.46 -12.97
N ALA A 79 -39.63 -21.35 -12.51
CA ALA A 79 -39.27 -22.68 -11.94
C ALA A 79 -38.21 -22.59 -10.84
N PHE A 80 -38.34 -21.59 -9.96
CA PHE A 80 -37.42 -21.31 -8.82
C PHE A 80 -35.98 -20.97 -9.24
N CYS A 81 -35.75 -20.69 -10.52
CA CYS A 81 -34.41 -20.35 -10.99
C CYS A 81 -33.98 -18.96 -10.44
N LYS A 82 -32.93 -18.98 -9.66
CA LYS A 82 -32.30 -17.72 -9.18
C LYS A 82 -31.62 -17.00 -10.32
N GLY A 83 -31.70 -15.67 -10.31
CA GLY A 83 -30.93 -14.83 -11.20
C GLY A 83 -29.43 -14.99 -10.94
N LYS A 84 -28.63 -14.86 -12.00
CA LYS A 84 -27.17 -14.95 -11.89
C LYS A 84 -26.65 -13.78 -11.08
N GLN A 85 -25.67 -14.05 -10.23
CA GLN A 85 -24.97 -13.00 -9.48
C GLN A 85 -24.06 -12.21 -10.40
N GLY A 86 -24.03 -10.88 -10.21
CA GLY A 86 -23.06 -10.01 -10.86
C GLY A 86 -21.63 -10.36 -10.42
N LYS A 87 -20.70 -10.27 -11.33
CA LYS A 87 -19.28 -10.53 -11.05
C LYS A 87 -18.69 -9.44 -10.16
N ASP A 88 -17.95 -9.87 -9.15
CA ASP A 88 -17.17 -8.99 -8.30
C ASP A 88 -15.94 -8.48 -9.10
N ILE A 89 -15.50 -7.25 -8.78
CA ILE A 89 -14.28 -6.65 -9.34
C ILE A 89 -13.28 -6.50 -8.21
N THR A 90 -12.13 -7.15 -8.35
CA THR A 90 -11.00 -6.96 -7.45
C THR A 90 -10.03 -5.94 -8.04
N LEU A 91 -9.63 -4.98 -7.23
CA LEU A 91 -8.64 -3.96 -7.55
C LEU A 91 -7.42 -4.19 -6.67
N ASP A 92 -6.29 -4.50 -7.32
CA ASP A 92 -5.03 -4.62 -6.61
C ASP A 92 -4.52 -3.24 -6.22
N VAL A 93 -4.12 -3.08 -4.96
CA VAL A 93 -3.51 -1.86 -4.43
C VAL A 93 -2.25 -2.23 -3.65
N PRO A 94 -1.24 -1.34 -3.59
CA PRO A 94 -0.07 -1.58 -2.75
C PRO A 94 -0.44 -1.74 -1.26
N VAL A 95 0.37 -2.50 -0.53
CA VAL A 95 0.30 -2.54 0.94
C VAL A 95 0.57 -1.13 1.49
N GLY A 96 -0.17 -0.72 2.53
CA GLY A 96 -0.09 0.64 3.08
C GLY A 96 -0.95 1.67 2.36
N THR A 97 -1.87 1.23 1.47
CA THR A 97 -2.85 2.13 0.85
C THR A 97 -3.95 2.51 1.83
N VAL A 98 -4.17 3.81 1.99
CA VAL A 98 -5.27 4.38 2.77
C VAL A 98 -6.41 4.75 1.85
N VAL A 99 -7.59 4.33 2.22
CA VAL A 99 -8.83 4.60 1.50
C VAL A 99 -9.61 5.68 2.22
N LYS A 100 -9.92 6.76 1.50
CA LYS A 100 -10.72 7.88 2.01
C LYS A 100 -11.97 8.06 1.16
N ASP A 101 -13.01 8.56 1.80
CA ASP A 101 -14.18 9.08 1.08
C ASP A 101 -13.75 10.27 0.21
N GLY A 102 -14.18 10.28 -1.05
CA GLY A 102 -13.77 11.30 -2.02
C GLY A 102 -14.51 12.63 -1.88
N GLU A 103 -15.56 12.69 -1.07
CA GLU A 103 -16.37 13.89 -0.81
C GLU A 103 -16.03 14.50 0.55
N THR A 104 -16.03 13.68 1.60
CA THR A 104 -15.75 14.13 2.98
C THR A 104 -14.26 14.18 3.30
N GLY A 105 -13.45 13.39 2.62
CA GLY A 105 -12.02 13.22 2.91
C GLY A 105 -11.74 12.36 4.16
N GLU A 106 -12.78 11.79 4.78
CA GLU A 106 -12.63 10.92 5.94
C GLU A 106 -11.94 9.59 5.57
N VAL A 107 -11.09 9.09 6.45
CA VAL A 107 -10.44 7.79 6.29
C VAL A 107 -11.45 6.70 6.57
N LEU A 108 -11.70 5.85 5.58
CA LEU A 108 -12.60 4.70 5.71
C LEU A 108 -11.86 3.51 6.33
N PHE A 109 -10.70 3.17 5.79
CA PHE A 109 -9.83 2.11 6.29
C PHE A 109 -8.45 2.15 5.64
N ASP A 110 -7.50 1.42 6.21
CA ASP A 110 -6.14 1.25 5.73
C ASP A 110 -5.95 -0.23 5.32
N MET A 111 -5.17 -0.49 4.26
CA MET A 111 -4.79 -1.83 3.77
C MET A 111 -3.35 -2.11 4.19
N MET A 112 -3.14 -2.71 5.36
CA MET A 112 -1.81 -2.83 5.98
C MET A 112 -1.19 -4.22 5.82
N GLU A 113 -2.01 -5.27 5.69
CA GLU A 113 -1.54 -6.64 5.62
C GLU A 113 -1.42 -7.11 4.16
N PRO A 114 -0.39 -7.89 3.81
CA PRO A 114 -0.30 -8.52 2.48
C PRO A 114 -1.52 -9.42 2.22
N ASP A 115 -2.01 -9.40 0.99
CA ASP A 115 -3.18 -10.18 0.54
C ASP A 115 -4.50 -9.87 1.28
N GLU A 116 -4.54 -8.84 2.11
CA GLU A 116 -5.77 -8.36 2.75
C GLU A 116 -6.81 -7.97 1.70
N GLU A 117 -8.05 -8.43 1.87
CA GLU A 117 -9.17 -8.10 0.99
C GLU A 117 -10.24 -7.34 1.77
N ARG A 118 -10.65 -6.17 1.26
CA ARG A 118 -11.75 -5.38 1.84
C ARG A 118 -12.73 -4.94 0.77
N ILE A 119 -14.02 -5.01 1.11
CA ILE A 119 -15.09 -4.53 0.23
C ILE A 119 -15.14 -3.00 0.29
N LEU A 120 -14.86 -2.35 -0.83
CA LEU A 120 -14.97 -0.91 -0.99
C LEU A 120 -16.41 -0.47 -1.24
N CYS A 121 -17.09 -1.13 -2.20
CA CYS A 121 -18.50 -0.90 -2.50
C CYS A 121 -19.25 -2.22 -2.48
N LYS A 122 -20.28 -2.30 -1.64
CA LYS A 122 -21.11 -3.49 -1.49
C LYS A 122 -22.21 -3.52 -2.55
N GLY A 123 -22.28 -4.61 -3.33
CA GLY A 123 -23.37 -4.83 -4.28
C GLY A 123 -24.71 -5.04 -3.61
N GLY A 124 -25.77 -4.58 -4.27
CA GLY A 124 -27.14 -4.70 -3.80
C GLY A 124 -27.59 -6.15 -3.71
N ARG A 125 -28.43 -6.46 -2.76
CA ARG A 125 -29.02 -7.80 -2.63
C ARG A 125 -30.07 -8.04 -3.71
N GLY A 126 -30.14 -9.27 -4.22
CA GLY A 126 -31.22 -9.67 -5.09
C GLY A 126 -32.56 -9.68 -4.38
N GLY A 127 -33.62 -9.25 -5.07
CA GLY A 127 -34.97 -9.26 -4.56
C GLY A 127 -35.54 -10.68 -4.46
N LEU A 128 -36.36 -10.92 -3.48
CA LEU A 128 -37.01 -12.21 -3.27
C LEU A 128 -38.13 -12.42 -4.30
N GLY A 129 -38.18 -13.64 -4.88
CA GLY A 129 -39.24 -14.06 -5.76
C GLY A 129 -40.58 -14.28 -5.03
N ASN A 130 -41.70 -14.35 -5.79
CA ASN A 130 -43.04 -14.44 -5.24
C ASN A 130 -43.26 -15.71 -4.37
N ASN A 131 -42.50 -16.78 -4.60
CA ASN A 131 -42.61 -18.01 -3.79
C ASN A 131 -42.26 -17.74 -2.30
N ASN A 132 -41.38 -16.80 -2.01
CA ASN A 132 -40.99 -16.46 -0.63
C ASN A 132 -42.12 -15.77 0.17
N PHE A 133 -43.12 -15.24 -0.53
CA PHE A 133 -44.26 -14.51 0.07
C PHE A 133 -45.51 -15.37 0.18
N LYS A 134 -45.41 -16.69 -0.12
CA LYS A 134 -46.49 -17.63 0.03
C LYS A 134 -46.82 -17.83 1.50
N SER A 135 -48.12 -17.68 1.83
CA SER A 135 -48.63 -17.88 3.19
C SER A 135 -49.96 -18.66 3.15
N ALA A 136 -50.46 -19.04 4.34
CA ALA A 136 -51.74 -19.78 4.43
C ALA A 136 -52.95 -18.94 3.90
N THR A 137 -52.89 -17.61 4.06
CA THR A 137 -53.90 -16.68 3.59
C THR A 137 -53.67 -16.22 2.15
N GLN A 138 -52.42 -16.20 1.67
CA GLN A 138 -52.04 -15.78 0.34
C GLN A 138 -51.21 -16.82 -0.37
N GLN A 139 -51.88 -17.77 -1.01
CA GLN A 139 -51.24 -18.93 -1.66
C GLN A 139 -50.59 -18.60 -3.03
N THR A 140 -51.02 -17.52 -3.68
CA THR A 140 -50.53 -17.09 -5.01
C THR A 140 -50.20 -15.63 -5.04
N PRO A 141 -49.11 -15.18 -4.35
CA PRO A 141 -48.71 -13.78 -4.40
C PRO A 141 -48.26 -13.40 -5.82
N ARG A 142 -48.75 -12.26 -6.29
CA ARG A 142 -48.46 -11.68 -7.61
C ARG A 142 -47.48 -10.51 -7.52
N TYR A 143 -46.64 -10.49 -6.50
CA TYR A 143 -45.58 -9.49 -6.28
C TYR A 143 -44.29 -10.21 -5.91
N ALA A 144 -43.19 -9.57 -6.20
CA ALA A 144 -41.84 -9.94 -5.80
C ALA A 144 -41.13 -8.70 -5.30
N GLN A 145 -40.05 -8.88 -4.59
CA GLN A 145 -39.24 -7.80 -4.08
C GLN A 145 -38.34 -7.25 -5.20
N PRO A 146 -38.21 -5.93 -5.37
CA PRO A 146 -37.17 -5.35 -6.21
C PRO A 146 -35.80 -5.67 -5.62
N GLY A 147 -34.76 -5.69 -6.47
CA GLY A 147 -33.39 -5.74 -5.97
C GLY A 147 -33.02 -4.46 -5.24
N GLU A 148 -32.09 -4.55 -4.32
CA GLU A 148 -31.52 -3.38 -3.63
C GLU A 148 -30.53 -2.66 -4.54
N ASP A 149 -30.41 -1.36 -4.36
CA ASP A 149 -29.39 -0.58 -5.06
C ASP A 149 -27.99 -0.92 -4.54
N GLY A 150 -27.02 -0.87 -5.43
CA GLY A 150 -25.61 -0.97 -5.08
C GLY A 150 -25.09 0.35 -4.50
N GLN A 151 -23.95 0.28 -3.84
CA GLN A 151 -23.25 1.46 -3.32
C GLN A 151 -22.40 2.08 -4.43
N GLU A 152 -22.37 3.40 -4.49
CA GLU A 152 -21.51 4.14 -5.42
C GLU A 152 -20.98 5.40 -4.76
N GLY A 153 -19.82 5.85 -5.23
CA GLY A 153 -19.21 7.07 -4.70
C GLY A 153 -17.81 7.32 -5.26
N TRP A 154 -17.28 8.48 -4.90
CA TRP A 154 -15.89 8.83 -5.13
C TRP A 154 -15.03 8.34 -3.97
N PHE A 155 -13.90 7.73 -4.30
CA PHE A 155 -12.90 7.27 -3.31
C PHE A 155 -11.54 7.80 -3.66
N ILE A 156 -10.80 8.16 -2.64
CA ILE A 156 -9.40 8.56 -2.72
C ILE A 156 -8.56 7.41 -2.20
N LEU A 157 -7.68 6.91 -3.03
CA LEU A 157 -6.63 5.96 -2.66
C LEU A 157 -5.33 6.73 -2.51
N GLU A 158 -4.74 6.69 -1.33
CA GLU A 158 -3.50 7.37 -0.99
C GLU A 158 -2.51 6.38 -0.40
N LEU A 159 -1.34 6.30 -1.01
CA LEU A 159 -0.28 5.44 -0.52
C LEU A 159 0.49 6.16 0.59
N LYS A 160 0.44 5.64 1.80
CA LYS A 160 1.13 6.21 2.97
C LYS A 160 2.53 5.62 3.22
N VAL A 161 2.89 4.53 2.55
CA VAL A 161 4.23 3.93 2.67
C VAL A 161 5.19 4.71 1.79
N LEU A 162 6.17 5.36 2.42
CA LEU A 162 7.20 6.12 1.70
C LEU A 162 8.28 5.19 1.15
N ALA A 163 8.81 4.29 1.98
CA ALA A 163 9.85 3.35 1.59
C ALA A 163 9.98 2.23 2.62
N ASP A 164 10.55 1.10 2.18
CA ASP A 164 10.88 -0.01 3.06
C ASP A 164 12.14 0.31 3.88
N VAL A 165 13.09 1.06 3.29
CA VAL A 165 14.35 1.49 3.91
C VAL A 165 14.47 3.00 3.88
N GLY A 166 14.62 3.62 5.05
CA GLY A 166 14.91 5.05 5.19
C GLY A 166 16.41 5.32 5.37
N LEU A 167 16.98 6.24 4.57
CA LEU A 167 18.38 6.67 4.70
C LEU A 167 18.51 7.74 5.77
N VAL A 168 19.40 7.51 6.74
CA VAL A 168 19.72 8.43 7.83
C VAL A 168 21.22 8.71 7.81
N GLY A 169 21.63 9.97 7.76
CA GLY A 169 23.07 10.29 7.75
C GLY A 169 23.34 11.77 7.57
N PHE A 170 24.53 12.21 7.93
CA PHE A 170 24.97 13.60 7.81
C PHE A 170 24.91 14.12 6.37
N PRO A 171 24.88 15.45 6.17
CA PRO A 171 25.15 16.02 4.87
C PRO A 171 26.48 15.47 4.32
N ASN A 172 26.51 15.17 3.02
CA ASN A 172 27.69 14.59 2.34
C ASN A 172 28.11 13.16 2.79
N ALA A 173 27.35 12.47 3.64
CA ALA A 173 27.57 11.06 3.96
C ALA A 173 27.39 10.10 2.75
N GLY A 174 26.99 10.63 1.59
CA GLY A 174 26.85 9.85 0.36
C GLY A 174 25.47 9.23 0.12
N LYS A 175 24.41 9.69 0.83
CA LYS A 175 23.03 9.16 0.72
C LYS A 175 22.52 9.14 -0.72
N SER A 176 22.50 10.31 -1.36
CA SER A 176 21.99 10.42 -2.75
C SER A 176 22.87 9.70 -3.77
N THR A 177 24.20 9.61 -3.50
CA THR A 177 25.14 8.84 -4.32
C THR A 177 24.86 7.34 -4.19
N LEU A 178 24.67 6.86 -2.96
CA LEU A 178 24.29 5.46 -2.74
C LEU A 178 22.97 5.14 -3.45
N LEU A 179 21.96 5.98 -3.24
CA LEU A 179 20.65 5.79 -3.88
C LEU A 179 20.77 5.70 -5.41
N ALA A 180 21.56 6.57 -6.02
CA ALA A 180 21.82 6.54 -7.46
C ALA A 180 22.58 5.27 -7.92
N ALA A 181 23.50 4.77 -7.09
CA ALA A 181 24.34 3.62 -7.43
C ALA A 181 23.58 2.28 -7.35
N ILE A 182 22.65 2.12 -6.39
CA ILE A 182 21.99 0.83 -6.14
C ILE A 182 20.60 0.71 -6.78
N THR A 183 20.03 1.83 -7.27
CA THR A 183 18.71 1.82 -7.89
C THR A 183 18.75 1.44 -9.35
N SER A 184 17.74 0.71 -9.80
CA SER A 184 17.62 0.22 -11.18
C SER A 184 17.20 1.30 -12.18
N ALA A 185 16.68 2.41 -11.69
CA ALA A 185 16.28 3.59 -12.48
C ALA A 185 16.77 4.84 -11.73
N LYS A 186 16.95 5.96 -12.46
CA LYS A 186 17.31 7.24 -11.82
C LYS A 186 16.33 7.51 -10.65
N PRO A 187 16.85 7.82 -9.44
CA PRO A 187 16.02 8.20 -8.31
C PRO A 187 15.04 9.29 -8.72
N LYS A 188 13.80 9.18 -8.30
CA LYS A 188 12.77 10.14 -8.62
C LYS A 188 12.47 11.00 -7.41
N ILE A 189 12.43 12.30 -7.66
CA ILE A 189 11.89 13.26 -6.71
C ILE A 189 10.39 13.05 -6.69
N ALA A 190 9.84 12.69 -5.54
CA ALA A 190 8.40 12.51 -5.35
C ALA A 190 7.83 13.77 -4.70
N ASN A 191 6.94 14.46 -5.42
CA ASN A 191 6.18 15.60 -4.91
C ASN A 191 4.97 15.08 -4.14
N TYR A 192 5.12 14.94 -2.84
CA TYR A 192 4.00 14.66 -1.95
C TYR A 192 3.32 15.98 -1.55
N ALA A 193 2.01 16.07 -1.72
CA ALA A 193 1.21 17.27 -1.40
C ALA A 193 1.30 17.70 0.08
N PHE A 194 1.91 16.87 0.92
CA PHE A 194 2.07 17.06 2.36
C PHE A 194 3.54 17.20 2.82
N THR A 195 4.52 17.14 1.91
CA THR A 195 5.94 17.32 2.23
C THR A 195 6.40 18.70 1.81
N THR A 196 7.09 19.40 2.71
CA THR A 196 7.80 20.65 2.39
C THR A 196 9.15 20.38 1.72
N LEU A 197 9.67 19.15 1.86
CA LEU A 197 10.90 18.65 1.23
C LEU A 197 10.55 17.40 0.40
N GLU A 198 11.03 17.37 -0.81
CA GLU A 198 10.77 16.28 -1.76
C GLU A 198 11.75 15.13 -1.50
N PRO A 199 11.28 13.95 -1.01
CA PRO A 199 12.15 12.80 -0.82
C PRO A 199 12.59 12.22 -2.16
N ASN A 200 13.84 11.77 -2.23
CA ASN A 200 14.34 11.01 -3.36
C ASN A 200 14.04 9.52 -3.13
N LEU A 201 13.20 8.94 -3.96
CA LEU A 201 12.86 7.52 -3.90
C LEU A 201 13.63 6.73 -4.96
N GLY A 202 14.07 5.55 -4.59
CA GLY A 202 14.73 4.63 -5.48
C GLY A 202 14.29 3.18 -5.26
N ILE A 203 14.10 2.45 -6.35
CA ILE A 203 13.78 1.04 -6.31
C ILE A 203 15.05 0.25 -6.45
N VAL A 204 15.33 -0.53 -5.43
CA VAL A 204 16.48 -1.42 -5.36
C VAL A 204 16.04 -2.82 -5.78
N ARG A 205 16.61 -3.33 -6.87
CA ARG A 205 16.43 -4.73 -7.25
C ARG A 205 17.30 -5.64 -6.39
N TYR A 206 16.67 -6.70 -5.92
CA TYR A 206 17.31 -7.78 -5.19
C TYR A 206 17.11 -9.09 -5.96
N ARG A 207 17.78 -10.18 -5.56
CA ARG A 207 17.78 -11.50 -6.22
C ARG A 207 16.35 -11.95 -6.57
N ASP A 208 16.21 -12.77 -7.65
CA ASP A 208 14.96 -13.45 -8.04
C ASP A 208 13.76 -12.51 -8.22
N ASP A 209 13.93 -11.41 -8.94
CA ASP A 209 12.90 -10.40 -9.24
C ASP A 209 12.27 -9.71 -8.01
N LYS A 210 12.87 -9.85 -6.84
CA LYS A 210 12.50 -9.12 -5.64
C LYS A 210 13.00 -7.68 -5.71
N SER A 211 12.30 -6.78 -5.03
CA SER A 211 12.69 -5.37 -4.94
C SER A 211 12.16 -4.75 -3.66
N PHE A 212 12.81 -3.70 -3.21
CA PHE A 212 12.38 -2.86 -2.11
C PHE A 212 12.61 -1.39 -2.44
N VAL A 213 11.85 -0.52 -1.80
CA VAL A 213 11.92 0.93 -1.98
C VAL A 213 12.83 1.54 -0.93
N MET A 214 13.77 2.37 -1.36
CA MET A 214 14.65 3.12 -0.48
C MET A 214 14.39 4.63 -0.64
N ALA A 215 14.33 5.36 0.46
CA ALA A 215 14.10 6.79 0.48
C ALA A 215 15.29 7.53 1.10
N ASP A 216 15.79 8.55 0.38
CA ASP A 216 16.62 9.60 0.97
C ASP A 216 15.69 10.67 1.55
N ILE A 217 15.69 10.79 2.88
CA ILE A 217 14.84 11.70 3.62
C ILE A 217 15.67 12.93 3.98
N PRO A 218 15.60 14.02 3.19
CA PRO A 218 16.35 15.23 3.47
C PRO A 218 15.84 15.89 4.75
N GLY A 219 16.75 16.43 5.55
CA GLY A 219 16.41 17.27 6.70
C GLY A 219 16.16 16.56 8.03
N ILE A 220 16.46 15.27 8.18
CA ILE A 220 16.45 14.63 9.50
C ILE A 220 17.52 15.27 10.42
N ILE A 221 18.61 15.79 9.85
CA ILE A 221 19.80 16.22 10.60
C ILE A 221 20.02 17.73 10.55
N GLU A 222 19.47 18.46 9.57
CA GLU A 222 19.65 19.90 9.47
C GLU A 222 18.57 20.67 10.24
N GLY A 223 18.76 20.86 11.56
CA GLY A 223 17.96 21.78 12.37
C GLY A 223 16.57 21.27 12.78
N ALA A 224 16.36 19.95 12.85
CA ALA A 224 15.11 19.38 13.36
C ALA A 224 14.81 19.86 14.80
N HIS A 225 15.83 20.07 15.61
CA HIS A 225 15.73 20.58 16.98
C HIS A 225 15.53 22.10 17.09
N GLU A 226 15.77 22.86 16.01
CA GLU A 226 15.62 24.34 16.03
C GLU A 226 14.17 24.83 15.78
N GLY A 227 13.20 23.93 15.68
CA GLY A 227 11.77 24.30 15.56
C GLY A 227 11.40 24.94 14.23
N LYS A 228 12.26 24.93 13.21
CA LYS A 228 11.94 25.36 11.85
C LYS A 228 11.18 24.25 11.11
N GLY A 229 10.00 23.94 11.61
CA GLY A 229 8.85 23.44 10.91
C GLY A 229 9.04 22.43 9.77
N ILE A 230 9.79 21.33 9.97
CA ILE A 230 9.56 20.13 9.17
C ILE A 230 8.27 19.54 9.72
N GLY A 231 7.18 19.66 8.93
CA GLY A 231 5.85 19.44 9.46
C GLY A 231 5.69 18.05 10.09
N LEU A 232 5.06 18.01 11.26
CA LEU A 232 4.62 16.79 11.98
C LEU A 232 3.96 15.72 11.08
N ARG A 233 3.50 16.11 9.89
CA ARG A 233 2.93 15.20 8.89
C ARG A 233 3.97 14.38 8.13
N PHE A 234 5.18 14.92 7.91
CA PHE A 234 6.28 14.21 7.26
C PHE A 234 6.82 13.07 8.14
N LEU A 235 6.78 13.27 9.44
CA LEU A 235 7.24 12.36 10.47
C LEU A 235 6.48 11.03 10.52
N ARG A 236 5.17 11.09 10.33
CA ARG A 236 4.32 9.88 10.28
C ARG A 236 4.67 8.93 9.13
N HIS A 237 5.44 9.39 8.14
CA HIS A 237 5.85 8.56 7.01
C HIS A 237 7.15 7.81 7.28
N ILE A 238 8.04 8.37 8.12
CA ILE A 238 9.24 7.67 8.59
C ILE A 238 8.84 6.56 9.57
N GLU A 239 7.80 6.77 10.37
CA GLU A 239 7.22 5.77 11.26
C GLU A 239 6.85 4.47 10.54
N ARG A 240 6.66 4.50 9.23
CA ARG A 240 6.25 3.36 8.41
C ARG A 240 7.36 2.71 7.59
N ASN A 241 8.60 3.19 7.67
CA ASN A 241 9.74 2.46 7.13
C ASN A 241 10.05 1.27 8.05
N SER A 242 10.24 0.10 7.46
CA SER A 242 10.53 -1.11 8.24
C SER A 242 11.95 -1.10 8.79
N VAL A 243 12.93 -0.55 8.04
CA VAL A 243 14.35 -0.55 8.36
C VAL A 243 14.94 0.84 8.21
N LEU A 244 15.87 1.23 9.09
CA LEU A 244 16.66 2.44 8.99
C LEU A 244 18.12 2.13 8.62
N LEU A 245 18.60 2.70 7.52
CA LEU A 245 20.00 2.61 7.12
C LEU A 245 20.75 3.86 7.55
N PHE A 246 21.56 3.72 8.61
CA PHE A 246 22.46 4.77 9.07
C PHE A 246 23.71 4.83 8.19
N MET A 247 24.06 6.03 7.75
CA MET A 247 25.19 6.25 6.87
C MET A 247 26.18 7.22 7.53
N VAL A 248 27.38 6.74 7.82
CA VAL A 248 28.49 7.53 8.37
C VAL A 248 29.68 7.44 7.42
N SER A 249 30.31 8.57 7.11
CA SER A 249 31.51 8.58 6.25
C SER A 249 32.72 8.01 6.97
N ALA A 250 33.54 7.23 6.27
CA ALA A 250 34.84 6.75 6.78
C ALA A 250 35.86 7.88 7.03
N GLU A 251 35.58 9.08 6.51
CA GLU A 251 36.38 10.29 6.75
C GLU A 251 36.16 10.91 8.14
N GLU A 252 35.09 10.48 8.86
CA GLU A 252 34.82 10.96 10.22
C GLU A 252 35.89 10.47 11.20
N GLU A 253 36.37 11.35 12.06
CA GLU A 253 37.40 11.01 13.08
C GLU A 253 36.93 9.91 14.04
N ASN A 254 35.63 9.88 14.33
CA ASN A 254 35.02 8.90 15.22
C ASN A 254 33.62 8.48 14.71
N ILE A 255 33.57 7.35 14.01
CA ILE A 255 32.36 6.80 13.40
C ILE A 255 31.32 6.42 14.46
N GLN A 256 31.77 5.87 15.61
CA GLN A 256 30.86 5.54 16.71
C GLN A 256 30.14 6.80 17.24
N LYS A 257 30.89 7.87 17.47
CA LYS A 257 30.32 9.13 17.93
C LYS A 257 29.36 9.74 16.88
N GLY A 258 29.70 9.63 15.59
CA GLY A 258 28.81 10.02 14.50
C GLY A 258 27.50 9.25 14.54
N TYR A 259 27.54 7.93 14.72
CA TYR A 259 26.37 7.10 14.86
C TYR A 259 25.51 7.46 16.10
N GLU A 260 26.16 7.70 17.26
CA GLU A 260 25.48 8.11 18.51
C GLU A 260 24.76 9.45 18.35
N ILE A 261 25.37 10.41 17.65
CA ILE A 261 24.72 11.72 17.34
C ILE A 261 23.47 11.49 16.48
N LEU A 262 23.56 10.66 15.45
CA LEU A 262 22.41 10.34 14.60
C LEU A 262 21.27 9.65 15.36
N LEU A 263 21.61 8.77 16.31
CA LEU A 263 20.63 8.14 17.19
C LEU A 263 19.93 9.17 18.09
N ASN A 264 20.69 10.04 18.74
CA ASN A 264 20.13 11.08 19.60
C ASN A 264 19.21 12.03 18.83
N GLU A 265 19.59 12.41 17.61
CA GLU A 265 18.74 13.25 16.73
C GLU A 265 17.42 12.54 16.40
N LEU A 266 17.45 11.24 16.11
CA LEU A 266 16.24 10.42 15.88
C LEU A 266 15.38 10.32 17.14
N GLU A 267 15.98 10.10 18.31
CA GLU A 267 15.27 10.03 19.58
C GLU A 267 14.55 11.33 19.91
N MET A 268 15.24 12.45 19.72
CA MET A 268 14.65 13.79 19.91
C MET A 268 13.53 14.08 18.93
N PHE A 269 13.55 13.43 17.79
CA PHE A 269 12.59 13.62 16.74
C PHE A 269 11.34 12.75 16.94
N ASN A 270 11.48 11.43 17.10
CA ASN A 270 10.46 10.48 17.48
C ASN A 270 11.10 9.23 18.10
N PRO A 271 10.92 9.01 19.42
CA PRO A 271 11.45 7.85 20.13
C PRO A 271 11.03 6.49 19.52
N GLU A 272 9.85 6.39 18.90
CA GLU A 272 9.34 5.15 18.28
C GLU A 272 10.22 4.67 17.10
N LEU A 273 11.05 5.57 16.53
CA LEU A 273 11.98 5.19 15.47
C LEU A 273 13.16 4.37 15.99
N LEU A 274 13.41 4.40 17.29
CA LEU A 274 14.45 3.60 17.91
C LEU A 274 14.10 2.12 18.05
N ASP A 275 12.81 1.77 17.95
CA ASP A 275 12.33 0.39 18.00
C ASP A 275 12.49 -0.36 16.67
N LYS A 276 12.89 0.36 15.60
CA LYS A 276 13.04 -0.23 14.27
C LYS A 276 14.36 -0.93 14.08
N GLU A 277 14.33 -1.94 13.17
CA GLU A 277 15.53 -2.60 12.68
C GLU A 277 16.51 -1.58 12.06
N ARG A 278 17.79 -1.72 12.38
CA ARG A 278 18.84 -0.77 12.01
C ARG A 278 20.01 -1.48 11.35
N VAL A 279 20.53 -0.87 10.28
CA VAL A 279 21.76 -1.27 9.62
C VAL A 279 22.69 -0.08 9.55
N LEU A 280 23.99 -0.27 9.80
CA LEU A 280 25.00 0.78 9.70
C LEU A 280 25.84 0.58 8.44
N ALA A 281 25.87 1.57 7.57
CA ALA A 281 26.78 1.63 6.43
C ALA A 281 27.89 2.64 6.68
N VAL A 282 29.13 2.16 6.69
CA VAL A 282 30.32 3.05 6.66
C VAL A 282 30.66 3.31 5.20
N THR A 283 30.44 4.56 4.79
CA THR A 283 30.56 4.97 3.38
C THR A 283 31.97 5.46 3.05
N LYS A 284 32.28 5.53 1.75
CA LYS A 284 33.59 5.96 1.21
C LYS A 284 34.77 5.08 1.71
N CYS A 285 34.53 3.76 1.79
CA CYS A 285 35.58 2.82 2.23
C CYS A 285 36.78 2.79 1.26
N ASP A 286 36.63 3.26 0.04
CA ASP A 286 37.71 3.45 -0.95
C ASP A 286 38.79 4.46 -0.51
N LEU A 287 38.51 5.29 0.49
CA LEU A 287 39.45 6.29 1.04
C LEU A 287 40.23 5.78 2.24
N ILE A 288 39.98 4.57 2.74
CA ILE A 288 40.62 4.02 3.93
C ILE A 288 41.36 2.70 3.59
N ASP A 289 42.46 2.45 4.32
CA ASP A 289 43.21 1.21 4.21
C ASP A 289 42.52 0.06 4.98
N ALA A 290 42.74 -1.17 4.53
CA ALA A 290 42.22 -2.39 5.19
C ALA A 290 42.64 -2.53 6.69
N LYS A 291 43.71 -1.87 7.13
CA LYS A 291 44.08 -1.76 8.56
C LYS A 291 43.19 -0.82 9.34
N ALA A 292 42.83 0.29 8.73
CA ALA A 292 41.90 1.27 9.32
C ALA A 292 40.48 0.68 9.43
N GLU A 293 40.02 -0.01 8.41
CA GLU A 293 38.73 -0.73 8.42
C GLU A 293 38.62 -1.72 9.60
N LYS A 294 39.65 -2.56 9.80
CA LYS A 294 39.70 -3.50 10.94
C LYS A 294 39.72 -2.82 12.30
N LYS A 295 40.31 -1.62 12.39
CA LYS A 295 40.33 -0.83 13.62
C LYS A 295 38.94 -0.23 13.87
N ILE A 296 38.30 0.33 12.86
CA ILE A 296 36.96 0.89 12.95
C ILE A 296 35.96 -0.19 13.36
N LYS A 297 36.01 -1.37 12.71
CA LYS A 297 35.12 -2.51 13.02
C LYS A 297 35.19 -2.97 14.49
N LYS A 298 36.32 -2.76 15.16
CA LYS A 298 36.48 -3.09 16.60
C LYS A 298 35.86 -2.05 17.53
N THR A 299 35.67 -0.82 17.06
CA THR A 299 35.11 0.27 17.88
C THR A 299 33.60 0.40 17.72
N LEU A 300 33.00 -0.22 16.71
CA LEU A 300 31.57 -0.17 16.44
C LEU A 300 30.79 -1.14 17.34
N PRO A 301 29.52 -0.83 17.67
CA PRO A 301 28.65 -1.72 18.42
C PRO A 301 28.51 -3.09 17.71
N ALA A 302 28.63 -4.18 18.47
CA ALA A 302 28.57 -5.54 17.93
C ALA A 302 27.14 -6.03 17.63
N ASP A 303 26.17 -5.34 18.16
CA ASP A 303 24.72 -5.62 18.06
C ASP A 303 24.07 -5.10 16.76
N ILE A 304 24.81 -4.29 15.97
CA ILE A 304 24.27 -3.69 14.77
C ILE A 304 24.98 -4.23 13.53
N PRO A 305 24.23 -4.79 12.54
CA PRO A 305 24.82 -5.18 11.27
C PRO A 305 25.53 -3.98 10.62
N THR A 306 26.84 -4.12 10.39
CA THR A 306 27.67 -3.06 9.84
C THR A 306 28.32 -3.49 8.54
N VAL A 307 28.15 -2.68 7.48
CA VAL A 307 28.73 -2.92 6.15
C VAL A 307 29.58 -1.73 5.73
N PHE A 308 30.80 -1.99 5.26
CA PHE A 308 31.69 -0.98 4.68
C PHE A 308 31.44 -0.92 3.17
N ILE A 309 31.06 0.24 2.67
CA ILE A 309 30.65 0.40 1.26
C ILE A 309 31.37 1.56 0.57
N SER A 310 31.56 1.40 -0.73
CA SER A 310 31.84 2.53 -1.62
C SER A 310 30.79 2.60 -2.73
N SER A 311 30.04 3.68 -2.74
CA SER A 311 29.04 3.95 -3.79
C SER A 311 29.68 4.32 -5.13
N VAL A 312 30.94 4.74 -5.13
CA VAL A 312 31.68 5.16 -6.33
C VAL A 312 32.33 3.96 -7.01
N SER A 313 33.03 3.08 -6.25
CA SER A 313 33.64 1.85 -6.77
C SER A 313 32.65 0.70 -6.93
N GLY A 314 31.49 0.77 -6.27
CA GLY A 314 30.52 -0.32 -6.23
C GLY A 314 30.86 -1.41 -5.21
N GLU A 315 31.85 -1.18 -4.34
CA GLU A 315 32.34 -2.17 -3.39
C GLU A 315 31.30 -2.44 -2.31
N ASN A 316 31.07 -3.73 -2.00
CA ASN A 316 30.18 -4.29 -1.00
C ASN A 316 28.70 -3.85 -1.10
N LEU A 317 28.24 -3.28 -2.25
CA LEU A 317 26.84 -2.90 -2.43
C LEU A 317 25.89 -4.11 -2.42
N ASN A 318 26.35 -5.28 -2.87
CA ASN A 318 25.55 -6.50 -2.83
C ASN A 318 25.42 -7.03 -1.40
N GLU A 319 26.48 -6.94 -0.58
CA GLU A 319 26.45 -7.30 0.84
C GLU A 319 25.47 -6.39 1.59
N LEU A 320 25.51 -5.09 1.31
CA LEU A 320 24.52 -4.14 1.87
C LEU A 320 23.08 -4.54 1.53
N LYS A 321 22.82 -4.92 0.26
CA LYS A 321 21.48 -5.37 -0.14
C LYS A 321 21.06 -6.65 0.59
N ASP A 322 22.00 -7.58 0.81
CA ASP A 322 21.74 -8.82 1.55
C ASP A 322 21.39 -8.54 3.02
N GLU A 323 22.12 -7.65 3.69
CA GLU A 323 21.81 -7.27 5.08
C GLU A 323 20.51 -6.50 5.21
N LEU A 324 20.22 -5.55 4.30
CA LEU A 324 18.96 -4.85 4.27
C LEU A 324 17.77 -5.81 4.04
N TRP A 325 17.94 -6.78 3.13
CA TRP A 325 16.90 -7.77 2.87
C TRP A 325 16.64 -8.68 4.08
N LYS A 326 17.69 -9.07 4.82
CA LYS A 326 17.55 -9.82 6.08
C LYS A 326 16.78 -9.01 7.12
N ALA A 327 17.15 -7.73 7.31
CA ALA A 327 16.49 -6.84 8.25
C ALA A 327 15.00 -6.61 7.89
N LEU A 328 14.68 -6.50 6.60
CA LEU A 328 13.29 -6.35 6.12
C LEU A 328 12.43 -7.61 6.34
N ASN A 329 13.04 -8.79 6.42
CA ASN A 329 12.35 -10.07 6.60
C ASN A 329 12.68 -10.72 7.96
N ALA A 330 13.30 -10.00 8.88
CA ALA A 330 13.42 -10.45 10.26
C ALA A 330 11.99 -10.55 10.83
N GLU A 331 11.56 -11.76 11.17
CA GLU A 331 10.29 -11.99 11.85
C GLU A 331 10.34 -11.27 13.21
N VAL A 332 9.38 -10.39 13.44
CA VAL A 332 9.13 -9.72 14.73
C VAL A 332 8.54 -10.73 15.70
#